data_3c99b1dd469284aa80006a7deed2752f
#
_entry.id   3c99b1dd469284aa80006a7deed2752f
#
_cell.length_a   1.000
_cell.length_b   1.000
_cell.length_c   1.000
_cell.angle_alpha   90.00
_cell.angle_beta   90.00
_cell.angle_gamma   90.00
#
_symmetry.space_group_name_H-M   'P 1'
#
loop_
_entity.id
_entity.type
_entity.pdbx_description
1 polymer ?
#
loop_
_entity_poly.entity_id
_entity_poly.type
_entity_poly.pdbx_seq_one_letter_code
_entity_poly.pdbx_strand_id
1 'polypeptide(L)'
;MRKYAIYLSVGIAIILHLFLHSSYADEVASELKYVDQYTLVGPKNFLTDFEPINSDGTINVVIEIPAGTAAKWEVDKKDGSLKWEFKEGKPRIVKYLGYPGNYGMIPQTLLSKELGGDGDPIDVLVLGAMVPRGSVVEAKLIGILKFLDGGEKDDKLLAVLPGTSFSDINDIQELDKKYKGTSTIIEIWFANYKGPGKVESKGIASVEEAKIVLNSAIKTYNNQ
;
A
#
# COMPACT_ATOMS: atom_id res chain seq x y z
N MET A 1 -42.01 21.03 -9.82
CA MET A 1 -40.74 21.37 -10.47
C MET A 1 -39.54 21.59 -9.53
N ARG A 2 -39.71 21.74 -8.18
CA ARG A 2 -38.57 21.96 -7.25
C ARG A 2 -37.83 20.68 -6.79
N LYS A 3 -38.42 19.50 -6.91
CA LYS A 3 -37.77 18.24 -6.43
C LYS A 3 -36.69 17.66 -7.37
N TYR A 4 -36.74 17.98 -8.66
CA TYR A 4 -35.76 17.47 -9.64
C TYR A 4 -34.45 18.26 -9.66
N ALA A 5 -34.46 19.54 -9.25
CA ALA A 5 -33.24 20.36 -9.23
C ALA A 5 -32.23 19.95 -8.15
N ILE A 6 -32.70 19.38 -7.02
CA ILE A 6 -31.85 18.96 -5.91
C ILE A 6 -31.08 17.66 -6.26
N TYR A 7 -31.74 16.74 -6.99
CA TYR A 7 -31.06 15.49 -7.41
C TYR A 7 -30.02 15.73 -8.50
N LEU A 8 -30.21 16.71 -9.35
CA LEU A 8 -29.24 17.04 -10.40
C LEU A 8 -27.97 17.68 -9.85
N SER A 9 -28.07 18.52 -8.80
CA SER A 9 -26.92 19.16 -8.18
C SER A 9 -26.04 18.20 -7.36
N VAL A 10 -26.65 17.21 -6.69
CA VAL A 10 -25.91 16.18 -5.93
C VAL A 10 -25.23 15.20 -6.90
N GLY A 11 -25.88 14.81 -7.98
CA GLY A 11 -25.29 13.93 -9.00
C GLY A 11 -24.10 14.57 -9.70
N ILE A 12 -24.16 15.87 -10.02
CA ILE A 12 -23.07 16.60 -10.66
C ILE A 12 -21.87 16.76 -9.71
N ALA A 13 -22.10 17.01 -8.42
CA ALA A 13 -21.04 17.13 -7.44
C ALA A 13 -20.27 15.81 -7.22
N ILE A 14 -20.98 14.67 -7.18
CA ILE A 14 -20.36 13.33 -7.05
C ILE A 14 -19.58 12.96 -8.31
N ILE A 15 -20.12 13.23 -9.50
CA ILE A 15 -19.45 12.97 -10.77
C ILE A 15 -18.19 13.86 -10.91
N LEU A 16 -18.28 15.13 -10.52
CA LEU A 16 -17.13 16.04 -10.57
C LEU A 16 -16.02 15.64 -9.60
N HIS A 17 -16.36 15.12 -8.41
CA HIS A 17 -15.38 14.60 -7.45
C HIS A 17 -14.66 13.33 -7.98
N LEU A 18 -15.39 12.42 -8.58
CA LEU A 18 -14.82 11.22 -9.22
C LEU A 18 -13.90 11.56 -10.39
N PHE A 19 -14.24 12.56 -11.21
CA PHE A 19 -13.38 13.01 -12.31
C PHE A 19 -12.12 13.72 -11.82
N LEU A 20 -12.17 14.47 -10.72
CA LEU A 20 -11.01 15.16 -10.16
C LEU A 20 -10.00 14.17 -9.56
N HIS A 21 -10.45 13.10 -8.90
CA HIS A 21 -9.56 12.06 -8.36
C HIS A 21 -8.91 11.21 -9.46
N SER A 22 -9.65 10.87 -10.52
CA SER A 22 -9.11 10.20 -11.69
C SER A 22 -8.04 11.03 -12.39
N SER A 23 -8.25 12.34 -12.53
CA SER A 23 -7.31 13.22 -13.21
C SER A 23 -5.98 13.39 -12.47
N TYR A 24 -5.97 13.40 -11.12
CA TYR A 24 -4.73 13.54 -10.34
C TYR A 24 -3.86 12.29 -10.39
N ALA A 25 -4.45 11.10 -10.26
CA ALA A 25 -3.72 9.84 -10.39
C ALA A 25 -3.17 9.63 -11.81
N ASP A 26 -3.94 10.02 -12.83
CA ASP A 26 -3.52 9.98 -14.23
C ASP A 26 -2.43 11.03 -14.53
N GLU A 27 -2.49 12.22 -13.92
CA GLU A 27 -1.50 13.28 -14.07
C GLU A 27 -0.15 12.85 -13.45
N VAL A 28 -0.15 12.30 -12.23
CA VAL A 28 1.07 11.77 -11.60
C VAL A 28 1.64 10.59 -12.39
N ALA A 29 0.81 9.70 -12.91
CA ALA A 29 1.26 8.57 -13.71
C ALA A 29 1.87 9.02 -15.06
N SER A 30 1.43 10.13 -15.64
CA SER A 30 1.98 10.67 -16.90
C SER A 30 3.37 11.31 -16.74
N GLU A 31 3.77 11.65 -15.53
CA GLU A 31 5.07 12.26 -15.22
C GLU A 31 6.12 11.24 -14.72
N LEU A 32 5.73 9.96 -14.56
CA LEU A 32 6.66 8.91 -14.20
C LEU A 32 7.65 8.62 -15.33
N LYS A 33 8.94 8.59 -14.99
CA LYS A 33 10.00 8.41 -15.98
C LYS A 33 10.96 7.30 -15.59
N TYR A 34 11.14 6.31 -16.46
CA TYR A 34 12.25 5.38 -16.37
C TYR A 34 13.55 6.09 -16.78
N VAL A 35 14.49 6.24 -15.85
CA VAL A 35 15.83 6.77 -16.13
C VAL A 35 16.74 5.68 -16.69
N ASP A 36 16.48 4.44 -16.33
CA ASP A 36 17.01 3.21 -16.92
C ASP A 36 15.99 2.06 -16.74
N GLN A 37 16.35 0.84 -17.13
CA GLN A 37 15.43 -0.31 -17.04
C GLN A 37 15.14 -0.78 -15.60
N TYR A 38 15.83 -0.22 -14.61
CA TYR A 38 15.76 -0.63 -13.20
C TYR A 38 15.38 0.51 -12.26
N THR A 39 15.20 1.72 -12.76
CA THR A 39 14.95 2.92 -11.95
C THR A 39 13.82 3.75 -12.53
N LEU A 40 12.79 3.98 -11.71
CA LEU A 40 11.64 4.82 -12.01
C LEU A 40 11.64 6.02 -11.06
N VAL A 41 11.51 7.21 -11.61
CA VAL A 41 11.40 8.46 -10.86
C VAL A 41 10.06 9.13 -11.13
N GLY A 42 9.52 9.77 -10.10
CA GLY A 42 8.34 10.63 -10.20
C GLY A 42 8.73 12.11 -10.16
N PRO A 43 7.75 13.00 -10.31
CA PRO A 43 7.95 14.45 -10.17
C PRO A 43 8.24 14.84 -8.72
N LYS A 44 7.90 13.99 -7.77
CA LYS A 44 8.09 14.12 -6.33
C LYS A 44 8.88 12.94 -5.79
N ASN A 45 9.59 13.17 -4.69
CA ASN A 45 10.27 12.11 -3.95
C ASN A 45 9.24 11.20 -3.28
N PHE A 46 9.26 9.90 -3.60
CA PHE A 46 8.29 8.94 -3.07
C PHE A 46 8.39 8.73 -1.55
N LEU A 47 9.54 9.03 -0.96
CA LEU A 47 9.76 8.82 0.47
C LEU A 47 9.32 10.00 1.32
N THR A 48 9.46 11.24 0.80
CA THR A 48 9.38 12.47 1.62
C THR A 48 8.26 13.43 1.23
N ASP A 49 7.78 13.42 -0.03
CA ASP A 49 6.97 14.51 -0.57
C ASP A 49 5.45 14.22 -0.58
N PHE A 50 5.04 13.18 0.11
CA PHE A 50 3.63 12.82 0.29
C PHE A 50 3.33 12.64 1.77
N GLU A 51 2.22 13.22 2.24
CA GLU A 51 1.76 13.01 3.61
C GLU A 51 1.37 11.54 3.83
N PRO A 52 1.67 10.93 4.98
CA PRO A 52 1.30 9.53 5.25
C PRO A 52 -0.20 9.34 5.42
N ILE A 53 -0.90 10.34 5.96
CA ILE A 53 -2.35 10.31 6.23
C ILE A 53 -2.98 11.60 5.69
N ASN A 54 -4.06 11.46 4.92
CA ASN A 54 -4.85 12.56 4.40
C ASN A 54 -5.84 13.09 5.45
N SER A 55 -6.39 14.28 5.21
CA SER A 55 -7.34 14.94 6.12
C SER A 55 -8.65 14.16 6.36
N ASP A 56 -9.02 13.27 5.43
CA ASP A 56 -10.19 12.38 5.53
C ASP A 56 -9.87 11.05 6.24
N GLY A 57 -8.61 10.83 6.64
CA GLY A 57 -8.13 9.63 7.33
C GLY A 57 -7.70 8.49 6.39
N THR A 58 -7.75 8.69 5.07
CA THR A 58 -7.11 7.76 4.13
C THR A 58 -5.58 7.86 4.24
N ILE A 59 -4.89 6.81 3.82
CA ILE A 59 -3.42 6.75 3.79
C ILE A 59 -2.93 6.89 2.35
N ASN A 60 -1.81 7.56 2.14
CA ASN A 60 -1.13 7.58 0.85
C ASN A 60 -0.19 6.37 0.74
N VAL A 61 -0.28 5.66 -0.36
CA VAL A 61 0.53 4.46 -0.63
C VAL A 61 1.25 4.60 -1.96
N VAL A 62 2.57 4.52 -1.94
CA VAL A 62 3.38 4.38 -3.15
C VAL A 62 3.36 2.93 -3.59
N ILE A 63 2.83 2.66 -4.78
CA ILE A 63 2.74 1.29 -5.31
C ILE A 63 4.08 0.89 -5.93
N GLU A 64 4.74 -0.05 -5.29
CA GLU A 64 6.02 -0.61 -5.71
C GLU A 64 5.82 -1.85 -6.60
N ILE A 65 4.85 -2.69 -6.25
CA ILE A 65 4.57 -3.95 -6.92
C ILE A 65 3.07 -4.04 -7.23
N PRO A 66 2.66 -3.82 -8.48
CA PRO A 66 1.28 -3.99 -8.91
C PRO A 66 0.72 -5.38 -8.63
N ALA A 67 -0.57 -5.47 -8.31
CA ALA A 67 -1.27 -6.74 -8.11
C ALA A 67 -1.04 -7.72 -9.27
N GLY A 68 -0.82 -9.00 -8.95
CA GLY A 68 -0.58 -10.06 -9.93
C GLY A 68 0.84 -10.07 -10.53
N THR A 69 1.73 -9.14 -10.17
CA THR A 69 3.12 -9.10 -10.64
C THR A 69 4.09 -9.68 -9.60
N ALA A 70 5.33 -9.98 -10.01
CA ALA A 70 6.32 -10.64 -9.15
C ALA A 70 7.70 -9.95 -9.15
N ALA A 71 7.90 -8.88 -9.92
CA ALA A 71 9.14 -8.11 -9.94
C ALA A 71 9.25 -7.28 -8.63
N LYS A 72 10.26 -7.55 -7.81
CA LYS A 72 10.44 -6.88 -6.51
C LYS A 72 11.09 -5.52 -6.72
N TRP A 73 10.29 -4.49 -6.64
CA TRP A 73 10.70 -3.10 -6.66
C TRP A 73 10.48 -2.49 -5.28
N GLU A 74 11.31 -1.53 -4.91
CA GLU A 74 11.28 -0.83 -3.63
C GLU A 74 11.66 0.63 -3.81
N VAL A 75 11.12 1.51 -2.96
CA VAL A 75 11.56 2.90 -2.86
C VAL A 75 12.95 2.93 -2.20
N ASP A 76 13.93 3.47 -2.91
CA ASP A 76 15.30 3.61 -2.40
C ASP A 76 15.37 4.71 -1.33
N LYS A 77 15.83 4.35 -0.13
CA LYS A 77 15.93 5.25 1.02
C LYS A 77 16.93 6.41 0.84
N LYS A 78 17.80 6.35 -0.16
CA LYS A 78 18.83 7.38 -0.38
C LYS A 78 18.31 8.54 -1.22
N ASP A 79 17.47 8.24 -2.21
CA ASP A 79 17.06 9.23 -3.19
C ASP A 79 15.54 9.26 -3.44
N GLY A 80 14.78 8.36 -2.81
CA GLY A 80 13.33 8.29 -2.94
C GLY A 80 12.84 7.86 -4.32
N SER A 81 13.71 7.34 -5.18
CA SER A 81 13.32 6.74 -6.45
C SER A 81 12.86 5.29 -6.27
N LEU A 82 12.09 4.79 -7.21
CA LEU A 82 11.65 3.40 -7.23
C LEU A 82 12.66 2.55 -8.00
N LYS A 83 13.26 1.54 -7.36
CA LYS A 83 14.31 0.71 -7.95
C LYS A 83 13.94 -0.77 -7.92
N TRP A 84 14.29 -1.48 -8.99
CA TRP A 84 14.21 -2.92 -9.01
C TRP A 84 15.30 -3.50 -8.09
N GLU A 85 14.91 -4.26 -7.06
CA GLU A 85 15.85 -4.89 -6.15
C GLU A 85 16.73 -5.90 -6.90
N PHE A 86 18.02 -5.90 -6.60
CA PHE A 86 18.97 -6.89 -7.13
C PHE A 86 19.35 -7.90 -6.06
N LYS A 87 19.29 -9.18 -6.41
CA LYS A 87 19.76 -10.29 -5.60
C LYS A 87 20.74 -11.14 -6.41
N GLU A 88 21.94 -11.36 -5.87
CA GLU A 88 23.00 -12.12 -6.54
C GLU A 88 23.32 -11.57 -7.95
N GLY A 89 23.33 -10.24 -8.10
CA GLY A 89 23.65 -9.55 -9.37
C GLY A 89 22.54 -9.61 -10.43
N LYS A 90 21.34 -10.06 -10.10
CA LYS A 90 20.19 -10.15 -11.01
C LYS A 90 18.97 -9.42 -10.44
N PRO A 91 18.11 -8.84 -11.30
CA PRO A 91 16.83 -8.29 -10.87
C PRO A 91 16.02 -9.37 -10.14
N ARG A 92 15.55 -9.05 -8.93
CA ARG A 92 14.81 -10.01 -8.10
C ARG A 92 13.39 -10.19 -8.61
N ILE A 93 13.05 -11.44 -8.88
CA ILE A 93 11.67 -11.88 -9.15
C ILE A 93 11.26 -12.80 -8.01
N VAL A 94 10.12 -12.55 -7.39
CA VAL A 94 9.52 -13.43 -6.39
C VAL A 94 9.12 -14.74 -7.07
N LYS A 95 9.75 -15.85 -6.65
CA LYS A 95 9.52 -17.19 -7.21
C LYS A 95 8.31 -17.86 -6.54
N TYR A 96 7.17 -17.17 -6.62
CA TYR A 96 5.88 -17.60 -6.08
C TYR A 96 4.76 -17.04 -6.95
N LEU A 97 3.51 -17.16 -6.52
CA LEU A 97 2.39 -16.48 -7.19
C LEU A 97 2.63 -14.96 -7.17
N GLY A 98 2.12 -14.22 -8.15
CA GLY A 98 2.13 -12.77 -8.12
C GLY A 98 1.50 -12.22 -6.84
N TYR A 99 1.86 -11.00 -6.46
CA TYR A 99 1.35 -10.37 -5.24
C TYR A 99 -0.19 -10.35 -5.23
N PRO A 100 -0.84 -10.69 -4.10
CA PRO A 100 -2.31 -10.84 -4.03
C PRO A 100 -3.07 -9.51 -4.04
N GLY A 101 -2.37 -8.39 -4.04
CA GLY A 101 -2.89 -7.02 -4.14
C GLY A 101 -1.77 -6.09 -4.59
N ASN A 102 -2.07 -4.79 -4.68
CA ASN A 102 -1.06 -3.78 -4.94
C ASN A 102 -0.22 -3.61 -3.67
N TYR A 103 1.08 -3.85 -3.77
CA TYR A 103 1.98 -3.78 -2.63
C TYR A 103 2.86 -2.54 -2.73
N GLY A 104 3.12 -1.91 -1.59
CA GLY A 104 3.97 -0.74 -1.53
C GLY A 104 4.22 -0.28 -0.12
N MET A 105 4.62 0.96 0.03
CA MET A 105 4.98 1.55 1.32
C MET A 105 4.22 2.86 1.56
N ILE A 106 4.13 3.27 2.83
CA ILE A 106 3.58 4.56 3.24
C ILE A 106 4.73 5.56 3.38
N PRO A 107 4.70 6.71 2.67
CA PRO A 107 5.69 7.78 2.80
C PRO A 107 5.81 8.29 4.23
N GLN A 108 6.96 8.86 4.57
CA GLN A 108 7.22 9.47 5.89
C GLN A 108 6.91 8.55 7.07
N THR A 109 7.22 7.26 6.93
CA THR A 109 7.13 6.27 8.00
C THR A 109 8.45 5.54 8.20
N LEU A 110 8.70 5.02 9.41
CA LEU A 110 9.88 4.23 9.74
C LEU A 110 9.56 3.19 10.81
N LEU A 111 9.84 1.93 10.52
CA LEU A 111 9.81 0.85 11.50
C LEU A 111 11.16 0.81 12.22
N SER A 112 11.21 1.34 13.44
CA SER A 112 12.44 1.43 14.22
C SER A 112 13.04 0.06 14.54
N LYS A 113 14.35 -0.11 14.30
CA LYS A 113 15.10 -1.29 14.72
C LYS A 113 15.12 -1.47 16.24
N GLU A 114 15.09 -0.37 16.99
CA GLU A 114 15.03 -0.39 18.45
C GLU A 114 13.71 -0.99 18.96
N LEU A 115 12.64 -0.90 18.19
CA LEU A 115 11.33 -1.49 18.48
C LEU A 115 11.11 -2.84 17.77
N GLY A 116 12.19 -3.42 17.21
CA GLY A 116 12.20 -4.73 16.55
C GLY A 116 11.77 -4.70 15.08
N GLY A 117 11.68 -3.52 14.45
CA GLY A 117 11.48 -3.36 13.02
C GLY A 117 12.79 -3.49 12.22
N ASP A 118 12.71 -3.40 10.90
CA ASP A 118 13.82 -3.56 9.96
C ASP A 118 14.53 -2.23 9.59
N GLY A 119 13.97 -1.09 9.99
CA GLY A 119 14.48 0.25 9.62
C GLY A 119 14.00 0.72 8.26
N ASP A 120 12.89 0.15 7.77
CA ASP A 120 12.24 0.51 6.51
C ASP A 120 10.92 1.24 6.75
N PRO A 121 10.39 1.96 5.73
CA PRO A 121 9.01 2.43 5.75
C PRO A 121 8.03 1.28 5.96
N ILE A 122 6.85 1.58 6.52
CA ILE A 122 5.87 0.53 6.75
C ILE A 122 5.25 0.04 5.44
N ASP A 123 5.27 -1.25 5.25
CA ASP A 123 4.67 -1.94 4.11
C ASP A 123 3.14 -1.96 4.19
N VAL A 124 2.49 -1.91 3.04
CA VAL A 124 1.05 -2.02 2.92
C VAL A 124 0.63 -2.83 1.69
N LEU A 125 -0.37 -3.69 1.87
CA LEU A 125 -1.09 -4.35 0.78
C LEU A 125 -2.43 -3.66 0.56
N VAL A 126 -2.67 -3.18 -0.66
CA VAL A 126 -3.90 -2.48 -1.04
C VAL A 126 -4.74 -3.38 -1.95
N LEU A 127 -5.92 -3.76 -1.48
CA LEU A 127 -6.88 -4.57 -2.24
C LEU A 127 -7.67 -3.69 -3.22
N GLY A 128 -7.84 -4.19 -4.42
CA GLY A 128 -8.57 -3.49 -5.49
C GLY A 128 -8.08 -3.90 -6.87
N ALA A 129 -8.42 -3.12 -7.88
CA ALA A 129 -7.88 -3.28 -9.22
C ALA A 129 -6.35 -3.07 -9.22
N MET A 130 -5.65 -3.68 -10.17
CA MET A 130 -4.24 -3.46 -10.40
C MET A 130 -3.98 -1.97 -10.71
N VAL A 131 -2.99 -1.40 -10.03
CA VAL A 131 -2.53 -0.02 -10.22
C VAL A 131 -1.10 -0.02 -10.75
N PRO A 132 -0.73 0.85 -11.68
CA PRO A 132 0.63 0.94 -12.21
C PRO A 132 1.67 1.19 -11.11
N ARG A 133 2.89 0.67 -11.29
CA ARG A 133 4.04 0.95 -10.42
C ARG A 133 4.37 2.43 -10.42
N GLY A 134 4.68 2.97 -9.24
CA GLY A 134 4.99 4.38 -9.03
C GLY A 134 3.75 5.26 -8.85
N SER A 135 2.53 4.72 -9.01
CA SER A 135 1.33 5.45 -8.62
C SER A 135 1.33 5.68 -7.11
N VAL A 136 0.89 6.86 -6.69
CA VAL A 136 0.55 7.15 -5.30
C VAL A 136 -0.97 7.13 -5.19
N VAL A 137 -1.49 6.23 -4.37
CA VAL A 137 -2.93 6.03 -4.22
C VAL A 137 -3.39 6.33 -2.81
N GLU A 138 -4.58 6.92 -2.70
CA GLU A 138 -5.28 7.05 -1.43
C GLU A 138 -5.99 5.73 -1.13
N ALA A 139 -5.78 5.17 0.06
CA ALA A 139 -6.36 3.89 0.46
C ALA A 139 -6.97 3.95 1.85
N LYS A 140 -8.05 3.22 2.06
CA LYS A 140 -8.68 3.09 3.37
C LYS A 140 -8.08 1.92 4.14
N LEU A 141 -7.51 2.20 5.31
CA LEU A 141 -6.93 1.18 6.20
C LEU A 141 -8.04 0.31 6.80
N ILE A 142 -7.86 -1.02 6.78
CA ILE A 142 -8.83 -2.01 7.29
C ILE A 142 -8.24 -3.00 8.30
N GLY A 143 -6.91 -3.08 8.47
CA GLY A 143 -6.27 -3.99 9.41
C GLY A 143 -4.78 -4.11 9.21
N ILE A 144 -4.18 -5.10 9.88
CA ILE A 144 -2.75 -5.39 9.84
C ILE A 144 -2.49 -6.90 9.88
N LEU A 145 -1.56 -7.37 9.05
CA LEU A 145 -1.01 -8.72 9.07
C LEU A 145 0.30 -8.68 9.85
N LYS A 146 0.43 -9.52 10.86
CA LYS A 146 1.58 -9.54 11.75
C LYS A 146 2.51 -10.70 11.40
N PHE A 147 3.76 -10.37 11.09
CA PHE A 147 4.75 -11.34 10.69
C PHE A 147 6.08 -11.18 11.43
N LEU A 148 6.83 -12.26 11.48
CA LEU A 148 8.26 -12.26 11.77
C LEU A 148 9.02 -12.83 10.58
N ASP A 149 9.98 -12.07 10.06
CA ASP A 149 10.92 -12.52 9.03
C ASP A 149 12.33 -12.62 9.65
N GLY A 150 12.82 -13.84 9.80
CA GLY A 150 14.10 -14.06 10.47
C GLY A 150 14.15 -13.60 11.94
N GLY A 151 13.00 -13.39 12.57
CA GLY A 151 12.87 -12.90 13.95
C GLY A 151 12.63 -11.39 14.07
N GLU A 152 12.76 -10.63 13.00
CA GLU A 152 12.40 -9.20 12.94
C GLU A 152 10.92 -9.02 12.61
N LYS A 153 10.30 -7.97 13.17
CA LYS A 153 8.92 -7.60 12.85
C LYS A 153 8.84 -7.14 11.41
N ASP A 154 7.97 -7.78 10.64
CA ASP A 154 7.75 -7.51 9.22
C ASP A 154 6.23 -7.37 8.95
N ASP A 155 5.56 -6.57 9.80
CA ASP A 155 4.12 -6.35 9.75
C ASP A 155 3.73 -5.64 8.45
N LYS A 156 2.55 -5.99 7.90
CA LYS A 156 2.01 -5.39 6.68
C LYS A 156 0.65 -4.79 6.97
N LEU A 157 0.47 -3.50 6.74
CA LEU A 157 -0.86 -2.92 6.78
C LEU A 157 -1.74 -3.50 5.67
N LEU A 158 -3.03 -3.58 5.91
CA LEU A 158 -4.01 -3.99 4.91
C LEU A 158 -4.99 -2.84 4.67
N ALA A 159 -5.14 -2.46 3.40
CA ALA A 159 -5.99 -1.36 2.98
C ALA A 159 -6.81 -1.73 1.74
N VAL A 160 -7.80 -0.91 1.41
CA VAL A 160 -8.65 -1.08 0.23
C VAL A 160 -8.66 0.19 -0.61
N LEU A 161 -8.71 0.04 -1.94
CA LEU A 161 -8.88 1.17 -2.86
C LEU A 161 -10.33 1.65 -2.87
N PRO A 162 -10.59 2.95 -2.69
CA PRO A 162 -11.89 3.56 -2.98
C PRO A 162 -12.30 3.35 -4.45
N GLY A 163 -13.61 3.31 -4.70
CA GLY A 163 -14.15 3.13 -6.06
C GLY A 163 -14.07 1.69 -6.61
N THR A 164 -13.61 0.72 -5.80
CA THR A 164 -13.57 -0.71 -6.17
C THR A 164 -14.66 -1.51 -5.44
N SER A 165 -14.75 -2.82 -5.73
CA SER A 165 -15.68 -3.72 -5.02
C SER A 165 -15.39 -3.85 -3.52
N PHE A 166 -14.24 -3.37 -3.06
CA PHE A 166 -13.83 -3.37 -1.65
C PHE A 166 -14.11 -2.04 -0.93
N SER A 167 -14.63 -1.02 -1.59
CA SER A 167 -14.78 0.35 -1.04
C SER A 167 -15.61 0.44 0.23
N ASP A 168 -16.58 -0.44 0.41
CA ASP A 168 -17.48 -0.50 1.57
C ASP A 168 -16.91 -1.31 2.75
N ILE A 169 -15.76 -1.98 2.58
CA ILE A 169 -15.09 -2.74 3.64
C ILE A 169 -14.40 -1.78 4.60
N ASN A 170 -14.63 -1.95 5.92
CA ASN A 170 -14.06 -1.09 6.96
C ASN A 170 -13.12 -1.83 7.91
N ASP A 171 -13.20 -3.16 7.95
CA ASP A 171 -12.36 -4.01 8.79
C ASP A 171 -12.20 -5.42 8.19
N ILE A 172 -11.40 -6.26 8.87
CA ILE A 172 -11.11 -7.63 8.45
C ILE A 172 -12.35 -8.52 8.54
N GLN A 173 -13.22 -8.29 9.53
CA GLN A 173 -14.43 -9.08 9.71
C GLN A 173 -15.42 -8.84 8.56
N GLU A 174 -15.59 -7.60 8.13
CA GLU A 174 -16.39 -7.26 6.95
C GLU A 174 -15.78 -7.83 5.67
N LEU A 175 -14.43 -7.78 5.54
CA LEU A 175 -13.72 -8.38 4.41
C LEU A 175 -14.05 -9.87 4.29
N ASP A 176 -13.86 -10.64 5.36
CA ASP A 176 -14.08 -12.10 5.33
C ASP A 176 -15.56 -12.50 5.29
N LYS A 177 -16.44 -11.66 5.83
CA LYS A 177 -17.88 -11.86 5.71
C LYS A 177 -18.36 -11.72 4.26
N LYS A 178 -17.86 -10.72 3.54
CA LYS A 178 -18.27 -10.43 2.15
C LYS A 178 -17.47 -11.24 1.14
N TYR A 179 -16.18 -11.46 1.39
CA TYR A 179 -15.24 -12.14 0.52
C TYR A 179 -14.52 -13.26 1.31
N LYS A 180 -15.24 -14.32 1.61
CA LYS A 180 -14.80 -15.40 2.50
C LYS A 180 -13.40 -15.92 2.16
N GLY A 181 -12.51 -15.89 3.16
CA GLY A 181 -11.15 -16.43 3.09
C GLY A 181 -10.13 -15.51 2.42
N THR A 182 -10.50 -14.28 2.06
CA THR A 182 -9.55 -13.34 1.43
C THR A 182 -8.38 -13.04 2.36
N SER A 183 -8.63 -12.72 3.63
CA SER A 183 -7.58 -12.46 4.61
C SER A 183 -6.65 -13.67 4.80
N THR A 184 -7.21 -14.87 4.86
CA THR A 184 -6.46 -16.13 4.98
C THR A 184 -5.58 -16.39 3.75
N ILE A 185 -6.07 -16.16 2.54
CA ILE A 185 -5.27 -16.28 1.30
C ILE A 185 -4.07 -15.35 1.33
N ILE A 186 -4.27 -14.09 1.76
CA ILE A 186 -3.22 -13.09 1.87
C ILE A 186 -2.18 -13.51 2.91
N GLU A 187 -2.61 -13.93 4.10
CA GLU A 187 -1.75 -14.40 5.17
C GLU A 187 -0.89 -15.58 4.73
N ILE A 188 -1.50 -16.59 4.10
CA ILE A 188 -0.80 -17.78 3.57
C ILE A 188 0.22 -17.34 2.50
N TRP A 189 -0.14 -16.39 1.64
CA TRP A 189 0.77 -15.91 0.61
C TRP A 189 2.04 -15.32 1.23
N PHE A 190 1.92 -14.39 2.17
CA PHE A 190 3.07 -13.75 2.83
C PHE A 190 3.88 -14.73 3.69
N ALA A 191 3.24 -15.68 4.34
CA ALA A 191 3.94 -16.69 5.13
C ALA A 191 4.79 -17.66 4.28
N ASN A 192 4.54 -17.77 2.97
CA ASN A 192 5.17 -18.79 2.13
C ASN A 192 5.99 -18.26 0.93
N TYR A 193 5.86 -17.00 0.52
CA TYR A 193 6.47 -16.48 -0.73
C TYR A 193 8.02 -16.47 -0.71
N LYS A 194 8.64 -16.43 0.47
CA LYS A 194 10.11 -16.56 0.66
C LYS A 194 10.56 -18.03 0.79
N GLY A 195 9.62 -18.98 0.81
CA GLY A 195 9.81 -20.40 1.05
C GLY A 195 9.34 -20.84 2.43
N PRO A 196 9.09 -22.14 2.63
CA PRO A 196 8.54 -22.69 3.88
C PRO A 196 9.37 -22.30 5.11
N GLY A 197 8.71 -21.83 6.17
CA GLY A 197 9.32 -21.53 7.47
C GLY A 197 10.25 -20.30 7.50
N LYS A 198 10.30 -19.48 6.44
CA LYS A 198 11.08 -18.24 6.42
C LYS A 198 10.37 -17.08 7.08
N VAL A 199 9.05 -17.00 6.89
CA VAL A 199 8.19 -15.97 7.49
C VAL A 199 7.19 -16.67 8.40
N GLU A 200 7.12 -16.24 9.65
CA GLU A 200 6.17 -16.75 10.64
C GLU A 200 4.98 -15.79 10.76
N SER A 201 3.76 -16.28 10.51
CA SER A 201 2.56 -15.51 10.79
C SER A 201 2.27 -15.46 12.29
N LYS A 202 1.95 -14.26 12.77
CA LYS A 202 1.42 -13.98 14.12
C LYS A 202 -0.07 -13.63 14.07
N GLY A 203 -0.70 -13.83 12.90
CA GLY A 203 -2.12 -13.60 12.66
C GLY A 203 -2.43 -12.22 12.12
N ILE A 204 -3.72 -11.92 12.10
CA ILE A 204 -4.29 -10.68 11.58
C ILE A 204 -4.93 -9.92 12.72
N ALA A 205 -4.73 -8.61 12.77
CA ALA A 205 -5.27 -7.77 13.82
C ALA A 205 -6.13 -6.62 13.26
N SER A 206 -6.80 -5.90 14.14
CA SER A 206 -7.82 -4.90 13.81
C SER A 206 -7.26 -3.65 13.16
N VAL A 207 -8.16 -2.83 12.63
CA VAL A 207 -7.82 -1.51 12.08
C VAL A 207 -7.31 -0.55 13.17
N GLU A 208 -7.75 -0.71 14.43
CA GLU A 208 -7.26 0.08 15.57
C GLU A 208 -5.79 -0.23 15.85
N GLU A 209 -5.40 -1.52 15.84
CA GLU A 209 -3.99 -1.92 16.00
C GLU A 209 -3.14 -1.43 14.82
N ALA A 210 -3.67 -1.53 13.60
CA ALA A 210 -3.02 -0.98 12.41
C ALA A 210 -2.73 0.53 12.54
N LYS A 211 -3.69 1.32 13.04
CA LYS A 211 -3.53 2.75 13.31
C LYS A 211 -2.47 3.05 14.36
N ILE A 212 -2.38 2.22 15.42
CA ILE A 212 -1.34 2.36 16.45
C ILE A 212 0.05 2.17 15.85
N VAL A 213 0.23 1.12 15.03
CA VAL A 213 1.51 0.83 14.35
C VAL A 213 1.87 1.94 13.38
N LEU A 214 0.92 2.40 12.53
CA LEU A 214 1.12 3.50 11.60
C LEU A 214 1.54 4.80 12.31
N ASN A 215 0.80 5.20 13.35
CA ASN A 215 1.13 6.42 14.11
C ASN A 215 2.51 6.32 14.79
N SER A 216 2.89 5.14 15.28
CA SER A 216 4.23 4.90 15.82
C SER A 216 5.31 5.04 14.76
N ALA A 217 5.10 4.50 13.56
CA ALA A 217 6.04 4.61 12.44
C ALA A 217 6.21 6.06 11.96
N ILE A 218 5.12 6.83 11.87
CA ILE A 218 5.15 8.27 11.55
C ILE A 218 5.94 9.04 12.62
N LYS A 219 5.66 8.78 13.90
CA LYS A 219 6.38 9.43 15.01
C LYS A 219 7.88 9.11 14.96
N THR A 220 8.24 7.88 14.67
CA THR A 220 9.63 7.47 14.54
C THR A 220 10.33 8.19 13.40
N TYR A 221 9.67 8.32 12.25
CA TYR A 221 10.19 9.08 11.10
C TYR A 221 10.43 10.56 11.45
N ASN A 222 9.49 11.21 12.13
CA ASN A 222 9.57 12.62 12.49
C ASN A 222 10.61 12.93 13.58
N ASN A 223 11.15 11.92 14.25
CA ASN A 223 12.15 12.07 15.31
C ASN A 223 13.59 11.75 14.85
N GLN A 224 13.84 11.61 13.53
CA GLN A 224 15.18 11.36 12.97
C GLN A 224 16.12 12.59 12.95
#